data_42b2b72354ad99f9b64aea3e32c82154
#
_entry.id   42b2b72354ad99f9b64aea3e32c82154
#
_cell.length_a   1.000
_cell.length_b   1.000
_cell.length_c   1.000
_cell.angle_alpha   90.00
_cell.angle_beta   90.00
_cell.angle_gamma   90.00
#
_symmetry.space_group_name_H-M   'P 1'
#
loop_
_entity.id
_entity.type
_entity.pdbx_description
1 polymer ?
#
loop_
_entity_poly.entity_id
_entity_poly.type
_entity_poly.pdbx_seq_one_letter_code
_entity_poly.pdbx_strand_id
1 'polypeptide(L)'
;MDEKKMARAEAKYVRISPRKVGIICDMIRGKDANVAMALMQHTPKSGCEYMMKLLKSACANAENNFEMDPEKLYVAVAYATGGPILKRGMPRARGRMYRINKRTSHITICVAERD
;
A
#
# COMPACT_ATOMS: atom_id res chain seq x y z
N MET A 1 -5.24 -23.98 -16.63
CA MET A 1 -5.77 -23.13 -15.57
C MET A 1 -5.52 -21.69 -15.93
N ASP A 2 -6.58 -20.94 -16.15
CA ASP A 2 -6.41 -19.56 -16.57
C ASP A 2 -5.97 -18.70 -15.38
N GLU A 3 -4.83 -18.05 -15.54
CA GLU A 3 -4.41 -17.10 -14.55
C GLU A 3 -5.32 -15.87 -14.61
N LYS A 4 -5.85 -15.50 -13.46
CA LYS A 4 -6.67 -14.29 -13.37
C LYS A 4 -5.80 -13.08 -13.69
N LYS A 5 -6.26 -12.26 -14.62
CA LYS A 5 -5.59 -11.02 -14.92
C LYS A 5 -5.68 -10.09 -13.71
N MET A 6 -4.58 -9.47 -13.38
CA MET A 6 -4.52 -8.52 -12.28
C MET A 6 -3.85 -7.24 -12.75
N ALA A 7 -4.44 -6.12 -12.38
CA ALA A 7 -3.82 -4.83 -12.59
C ALA A 7 -3.01 -4.48 -11.34
N ARG A 8 -1.76 -4.11 -11.54
CA ARG A 8 -0.81 -3.88 -10.47
C ARG A 8 -0.48 -2.40 -10.36
N ALA A 9 -0.36 -1.91 -9.14
CA ALA A 9 0.23 -0.62 -8.83
C ALA A 9 1.25 -0.81 -7.72
N GLU A 10 2.36 -0.10 -7.82
CA GLU A 10 3.46 -0.22 -6.88
C GLU A 10 3.97 1.18 -6.52
N ALA A 11 4.15 1.43 -5.23
CA ALA A 11 4.78 2.64 -4.72
C ALA A 11 6.07 2.24 -4.02
N LYS A 12 7.18 2.85 -4.43
CA LYS A 12 8.50 2.55 -3.86
C LYS A 12 8.98 3.71 -2.98
N TYR A 13 9.76 3.37 -1.97
CA TYR A 13 10.43 4.34 -1.09
C TYR A 13 9.45 5.25 -0.34
N VAL A 14 8.30 4.70 0.04
CA VAL A 14 7.33 5.45 0.84
C VAL A 14 7.84 5.58 2.27
N ARG A 15 7.81 6.78 2.81
CA ARG A 15 8.35 7.10 4.15
C ARG A 15 7.41 6.67 5.26
N ILE A 16 7.19 5.36 5.37
CA ILE A 16 6.39 4.75 6.42
C ILE A 16 6.94 3.33 6.67
N SER A 17 6.83 2.84 7.91
CA SER A 17 7.35 1.51 8.21
C SER A 17 6.48 0.43 7.55
N PRO A 18 7.10 -0.67 7.06
CA PRO A 18 6.35 -1.78 6.46
C PRO A 18 5.32 -2.40 7.41
N ARG A 19 5.62 -2.41 8.71
CA ARG A 19 4.72 -2.96 9.73
C ARG A 19 3.39 -2.18 9.77
N LYS A 20 3.46 -0.85 9.73
CA LYS A 20 2.27 0.00 9.76
C LYS A 20 1.44 -0.15 8.49
N VAL A 21 2.10 -0.21 7.34
CA VAL A 21 1.43 -0.42 6.06
C VAL A 21 0.83 -1.83 6.00
N GLY A 22 1.54 -2.82 6.54
CA GLY A 22 1.07 -4.20 6.57
C GLY A 22 -0.26 -4.36 7.28
N ILE A 23 -0.50 -3.60 8.34
CA ILE A 23 -1.78 -3.61 9.05
C ILE A 23 -2.91 -3.15 8.12
N ILE A 24 -2.67 -2.11 7.34
CA ILE A 24 -3.65 -1.59 6.37
C ILE A 24 -3.86 -2.60 5.25
N CYS A 25 -2.80 -3.22 4.75
CA CYS A 25 -2.90 -4.26 3.73
C CYS A 25 -3.79 -5.42 4.18
N ASP A 26 -3.62 -5.86 5.42
CA ASP A 26 -4.44 -6.94 5.98
C ASP A 26 -5.91 -6.54 6.09
N MET A 27 -6.17 -5.28 6.37
CA MET A 27 -7.53 -4.77 6.49
C MET A 27 -8.28 -4.76 5.16
N ILE A 28 -7.60 -4.45 4.06
CA ILE A 28 -8.24 -4.27 2.75
C ILE A 28 -8.14 -5.51 1.85
N ARG A 29 -7.28 -6.45 2.17
CA ARG A 29 -7.07 -7.65 1.32
C ARG A 29 -8.35 -8.46 1.19
N GLY A 30 -8.74 -8.79 -0.03
CA GLY A 30 -9.94 -9.56 -0.32
C GLY A 30 -11.23 -8.74 -0.35
N LYS A 31 -11.16 -7.46 -0.05
CA LYS A 31 -12.33 -6.58 -0.06
C LYS A 31 -12.54 -5.99 -1.45
N ASP A 32 -13.79 -5.67 -1.78
CA ASP A 32 -14.07 -4.93 -3.01
C ASP A 32 -13.36 -3.58 -2.97
N ALA A 33 -12.95 -3.08 -4.14
CA ALA A 33 -12.18 -1.83 -4.20
C ALA A 33 -12.93 -0.66 -3.55
N ASN A 34 -14.24 -0.56 -3.76
CA ASN A 34 -15.05 0.49 -3.16
C ASN A 34 -15.11 0.36 -1.63
N VAL A 35 -15.24 -0.86 -1.13
CA VAL A 35 -15.26 -1.14 0.31
C VAL A 35 -13.90 -0.85 0.94
N ALA A 36 -12.82 -1.25 0.27
CA ALA A 36 -11.46 -0.98 0.73
C ALA A 36 -11.21 0.53 0.82
N MET A 37 -11.64 1.29 -0.19
CA MET A 37 -11.51 2.74 -0.21
C MET A 37 -12.26 3.38 0.97
N ALA A 38 -13.50 2.95 1.21
CA ALA A 38 -14.30 3.46 2.32
C ALA A 38 -13.66 3.14 3.67
N LEU A 39 -13.14 1.91 3.84
CA LEU A 39 -12.45 1.51 5.07
C LEU A 39 -11.25 2.41 5.35
N MET A 40 -10.46 2.69 4.32
CA MET A 40 -9.27 3.54 4.48
C MET A 40 -9.63 4.99 4.77
N GLN A 41 -10.72 5.50 4.18
CA GLN A 41 -11.19 6.87 4.44
C GLN A 41 -11.59 7.08 5.90
N HIS A 42 -12.13 6.04 6.52
CA HIS A 42 -12.61 6.11 7.90
C HIS A 42 -11.61 5.63 8.95
N THR A 43 -10.43 5.21 8.53
CA THR A 43 -9.39 4.71 9.43
C THR A 43 -8.35 5.80 9.66
N PRO A 44 -8.16 6.26 10.91
CA PRO A 44 -7.23 7.35 11.20
C PRO A 44 -5.78 6.87 11.32
N LYS A 45 -5.24 6.30 10.24
CA LYS A 45 -3.84 5.85 10.18
C LYS A 45 -3.12 6.61 9.07
N SER A 46 -1.90 7.04 9.35
CA SER A 46 -1.11 7.86 8.43
C SER A 46 -0.85 7.16 7.09
N GLY A 47 -0.73 5.85 7.09
CA GLY A 47 -0.48 5.08 5.87
C GLY A 47 -1.68 5.00 4.93
N CYS A 48 -2.89 5.24 5.42
CA CYS A 48 -4.09 5.11 4.60
C CYS A 48 -4.11 6.06 3.41
N GLU A 49 -3.59 7.26 3.57
CA GLU A 49 -3.53 8.24 2.48
C GLU A 49 -2.71 7.72 1.30
N TYR A 50 -1.54 7.14 1.58
CA TYR A 50 -0.69 6.54 0.54
C TYR A 50 -1.38 5.35 -0.10
N MET A 51 -2.02 4.52 0.71
CA MET A 51 -2.70 3.32 0.23
C MET A 51 -3.91 3.65 -0.63
N MET A 52 -4.66 4.70 -0.30
CA MET A 52 -5.79 5.15 -1.11
C MET A 52 -5.33 5.62 -2.49
N LYS A 53 -4.26 6.38 -2.56
CA LYS A 53 -3.69 6.83 -3.82
C LYS A 53 -3.24 5.65 -4.67
N LEU A 54 -2.58 4.69 -4.03
CA LEU A 54 -2.09 3.50 -4.72
C LEU A 54 -3.24 2.63 -5.23
N LEU A 55 -4.29 2.46 -4.44
CA LEU A 55 -5.48 1.72 -4.86
C LEU A 55 -6.17 2.39 -6.05
N LYS A 56 -6.29 3.72 -6.04
CA LYS A 56 -6.82 4.46 -7.18
C LYS A 56 -5.99 4.22 -8.44
N SER A 57 -4.67 4.20 -8.30
CA SER A 57 -3.77 3.94 -9.41
C SER A 57 -3.97 2.52 -9.97
N ALA A 58 -4.10 1.53 -9.10
CA ALA A 58 -4.36 0.15 -9.51
C ALA A 58 -5.69 0.01 -10.24
N CYS A 59 -6.73 0.66 -9.73
CA CYS A 59 -8.06 0.65 -10.36
C CYS A 59 -8.04 1.35 -11.72
N ALA A 60 -7.32 2.46 -11.84
CA ALA A 60 -7.16 3.16 -13.11
C ALA A 60 -6.43 2.29 -14.14
N ASN A 61 -5.39 1.57 -13.71
CA ASN A 61 -4.68 0.64 -14.57
C ASN A 61 -5.60 -0.49 -15.05
N ALA A 62 -6.44 -1.00 -14.15
CA ALA A 62 -7.39 -2.06 -14.49
C ALA A 62 -8.39 -1.60 -15.55
N GLU A 63 -8.94 -0.41 -15.37
CA GLU A 63 -9.93 0.14 -16.29
C GLU A 63 -9.32 0.51 -17.65
N ASN A 64 -8.21 1.23 -17.64
CA ASN A 64 -7.62 1.80 -18.85
C ASN A 64 -6.78 0.83 -19.66
N ASN A 65 -6.04 -0.06 -18.99
CA ASN A 65 -5.10 -0.96 -19.64
C ASN A 65 -5.65 -2.36 -19.89
N PHE A 66 -6.58 -2.80 -19.05
CA PHE A 66 -7.14 -4.17 -19.10
C PHE A 66 -8.63 -4.21 -19.36
N GLU A 67 -9.27 -3.05 -19.54
CA GLU A 67 -10.70 -2.92 -19.82
C GLU A 67 -11.58 -3.66 -18.80
N MET A 68 -11.16 -3.65 -17.55
CA MET A 68 -11.92 -4.28 -16.47
C MET A 68 -13.08 -3.40 -16.01
N ASP A 69 -14.16 -4.04 -15.56
CA ASP A 69 -15.31 -3.35 -15.02
C ASP A 69 -14.97 -2.81 -13.62
N PRO A 70 -14.97 -1.47 -13.43
CA PRO A 70 -14.59 -0.89 -12.14
C PRO A 70 -15.50 -1.31 -10.97
N GLU A 71 -16.74 -1.71 -11.24
CA GLU A 71 -17.66 -2.15 -10.18
C GLU A 71 -17.34 -3.56 -9.67
N LYS A 72 -16.62 -4.35 -10.45
CA LYS A 72 -16.27 -5.73 -10.10
C LYS A 72 -14.88 -5.87 -9.51
N LEU A 73 -14.14 -4.79 -9.38
CA LEU A 73 -12.75 -4.85 -8.88
C LEU A 73 -12.69 -5.15 -7.39
N TYR A 74 -11.76 -6.00 -7.02
CA TYR A 74 -11.46 -6.27 -5.61
C TYR A 74 -9.94 -6.32 -5.41
N VAL A 75 -9.52 -6.13 -4.18
CA VAL A 75 -8.10 -6.17 -3.82
C VAL A 75 -7.67 -7.63 -3.71
N ALA A 76 -7.05 -8.13 -4.77
CA ALA A 76 -6.60 -9.53 -4.82
C ALA A 76 -5.30 -9.73 -4.04
N VAL A 77 -4.38 -8.79 -4.17
CA VAL A 77 -3.07 -8.83 -3.50
C VAL A 77 -2.77 -7.46 -2.92
N ALA A 78 -2.32 -7.43 -1.69
CA ALA A 78 -1.81 -6.22 -1.05
C ALA A 78 -0.72 -6.61 -0.06
N TYR A 79 0.46 -6.05 -0.23
CA TYR A 79 1.56 -6.31 0.68
C TYR A 79 2.55 -5.15 0.68
N ALA A 80 3.36 -5.11 1.73
CA ALA A 80 4.44 -4.15 1.86
C ALA A 80 5.73 -4.88 2.16
N THR A 81 6.81 -4.45 1.54
CA THR A 81 8.16 -4.97 1.80
C THR A 81 9.03 -3.83 2.34
N GLY A 82 10.11 -4.19 3.03
CA GLY A 82 11.05 -3.21 3.56
C GLY A 82 11.89 -2.59 2.46
N GLY A 83 11.95 -1.26 2.44
CA GLY A 83 12.89 -0.52 1.61
C GLY A 83 14.14 -0.14 2.40
N PRO A 84 15.00 0.70 1.84
CA PRO A 84 16.19 1.18 2.54
C PRO A 84 15.84 1.90 3.83
N ILE A 85 16.64 1.68 4.85
CA ILE A 85 16.50 2.37 6.12
C ILE A 85 17.36 3.61 6.09
N LEU A 86 16.75 4.77 6.30
CA LEU A 86 17.48 6.03 6.40
C LEU A 86 17.95 6.19 7.84
N LYS A 87 19.27 6.18 8.03
CA LYS A 87 19.86 6.27 9.35
C LYS A 87 20.15 7.74 9.66
N ARG A 88 19.63 8.22 10.77
CA ARG A 88 19.84 9.58 11.23
C ARG A 88 20.43 9.55 12.64
N GLY A 89 21.27 10.52 12.94
CA GLY A 89 21.80 10.71 14.27
C GLY A 89 21.01 11.78 15.02
N MET A 90 20.78 11.54 16.30
CA MET A 90 20.17 12.53 17.18
C MET A 90 21.15 12.82 18.31
N PRO A 91 21.61 14.09 18.48
CA PRO A 91 22.50 14.41 19.59
C PRO A 91 21.80 14.25 20.93
N ARG A 92 22.53 13.68 21.87
CA ARG A 92 22.07 13.50 23.25
C ARG A 92 23.08 14.16 24.19
N ALA A 93 22.71 14.23 25.47
CA ALA A 93 23.58 14.77 26.49
C ALA A 93 24.97 14.10 26.49
N ARG A 94 26.03 14.86 26.80
CA ARG A 94 27.42 14.37 26.84
C ARG A 94 27.98 14.00 25.46
N GLY A 95 27.51 14.63 24.39
CA GLY A 95 28.06 14.43 23.05
C GLY A 95 27.78 13.10 22.41
N ARG A 96 26.92 12.26 23.01
CA ARG A 96 26.54 10.99 22.43
C ARG A 96 25.48 11.18 21.37
N MET A 97 25.59 10.41 20.30
CA MET A 97 24.58 10.39 19.23
C MET A 97 23.81 9.06 19.27
N TYR A 98 22.49 9.16 19.23
CA TYR A 98 21.63 8.00 19.11
C TYR A 98 21.16 7.87 17.67
N ARG A 99 21.21 6.65 17.16
CA ARG A 99 20.77 6.38 15.79
C ARG A 99 19.26 6.28 15.73
N ILE A 100 18.67 7.03 14.81
CA ILE A 100 17.26 6.93 14.49
C ILE A 100 17.13 6.29 13.14
N ASN A 101 16.37 5.19 13.06
CA ASN A 101 16.11 4.49 11.82
C ASN A 101 14.79 5.01 11.23
N LYS A 102 14.87 5.69 10.09
CA LYS A 102 13.69 6.08 9.32
C LYS A 102 13.44 5.00 8.28
N ARG A 103 12.39 4.22 8.50
CA ARG A 103 12.07 3.09 7.62
C ARG A 103 11.30 3.54 6.41
N THR A 104 11.51 2.87 5.30
CA THR A 104 10.74 3.07 4.08
C THR A 104 10.10 1.76 3.68
N SER A 105 9.07 1.84 2.83
CA SER A 105 8.35 0.67 2.37
C SER A 105 8.17 0.70 0.86
N HIS A 106 8.13 -0.49 0.27
CA HIS A 106 7.65 -0.69 -1.09
C HIS A 106 6.28 -1.35 -0.97
N ILE A 107 5.26 -0.73 -1.53
CA ILE A 107 3.88 -1.18 -1.38
C ILE A 107 3.38 -1.65 -2.74
N THR A 108 2.75 -2.81 -2.78
CA THR A 108 2.17 -3.37 -3.99
C THR A 108 0.70 -3.68 -3.76
N ILE A 109 -0.16 -3.23 -4.67
CA ILE A 109 -1.57 -3.56 -4.69
C ILE A 109 -1.91 -4.10 -6.08
N CYS A 110 -2.56 -5.26 -6.11
CA CYS A 110 -3.10 -5.82 -7.34
C CYS A 110 -4.61 -5.95 -7.20
N VAL A 111 -5.32 -5.49 -8.21
CA VAL A 111 -6.78 -5.63 -8.26
C VAL A 111 -7.16 -6.54 -9.42
N ALA A 112 -8.27 -7.26 -9.25
CA ALA A 112 -8.81 -8.16 -10.26
C ALA A 112 -10.32 -8.04 -10.27
N GLU A 113 -10.96 -8.58 -11.33
CA GLU A 113 -12.42 -8.62 -11.39
C GLU A 113 -12.95 -9.84 -10.64
N ARG A 114 -14.05 -9.67 -9.93
CA ARG A 114 -14.79 -10.79 -9.37
C ARG A 114 -15.61 -11.46 -10.47
N ASP A 115 -15.74 -12.74 -10.36
CA ASP A 115 -16.57 -13.52 -11.28
C ASP A 115 -18.06 -13.26 -11.04
#